data_2769be56b7348015dfea62fec6ffd9fc
#
_entry.id   2769be56b7348015dfea62fec6ffd9fc
#
_cell.length_a   1.000
_cell.length_b   1.000
_cell.length_c   1.000
_cell.angle_alpha   90.00
_cell.angle_beta   90.00
_cell.angle_gamma   90.00
#
_symmetry.space_group_name_H-M   'P 1'
#
loop_
_entity.id
_entity.type
_entity.pdbx_description
1 polymer ?
#
loop_
_entity_poly.entity_id
_entity_poly.type
_entity_poly.pdbx_seq_one_letter_code
_entity_poly.pdbx_strand_id
1 'polypeptide(L)'
;MKSIKKVQKKLAALAVAGTIGFAALGTAEAAQIVELTLQQSIDMALANNRTIKESAEDQAQAYWAHREARRQAGPTLSWSDTGTYALGGYTQRSAELGGLKNKSYYQNKVSVSFPLYTGGRIENTIEAAELGRDAADLTLEATRQAIKEQTTEAYFQILQFRNLIQVNKEAVDTLQAHLDNVNAQYRVGTVAKSDVLRSQVELANQQQNLVDAQNNYDVAVATFNNVVGLPTDTIVDAKEDLSYTKYDISLPRCTDYALIHRPDGIAMERAWKKAEATMKAAKAGYRPQLNAAVTRSWMGDEPVSTNLGGLGNSNYDGTAGTLQMSWNIFDNNVTEAQVQQAKASMRKAEQKLYETQEDIQLDVRKAYLNLLAAEQNIHTTKVAVDQAQEDYKIAQVRYSAGVGTNLDVMDAEDKLIQTQTTYITALYKYNTSKAALDQAMGLKVDLDVAKYYKEAIDETIPVRPSLDTSMNLTAEDAGVASPVIVHLPNAERPSDTVMAGISAAKIKLQAAQEAQEAAAEAAE
;
A
#
# COMPACT_ATOMS: atom_id res chain seq x y z
N MET A 1 -14.77 -26.70 10.26
CA MET A 1 -15.59 -25.94 11.20
C MET A 1 -14.93 -25.60 12.55
N LYS A 2 -13.88 -26.30 13.02
CA LYS A 2 -13.17 -25.95 14.28
C LYS A 2 -12.10 -24.87 14.14
N SER A 3 -11.61 -24.60 12.92
CA SER A 3 -10.57 -23.59 12.64
C SER A 3 -11.14 -22.15 12.58
N ILE A 4 -12.36 -21.99 12.06
CA ILE A 4 -13.00 -20.65 11.93
C ILE A 4 -13.35 -20.06 13.31
N LYS A 5 -13.69 -20.91 14.29
CA LYS A 5 -13.96 -20.45 15.67
C LYS A 5 -12.69 -20.00 16.44
N LYS A 6 -11.48 -20.40 15.98
CA LYS A 6 -10.22 -19.98 16.61
C LYS A 6 -9.75 -18.61 16.10
N VAL A 7 -10.08 -18.26 14.85
CA VAL A 7 -9.79 -16.94 14.28
C VAL A 7 -10.77 -15.90 14.83
N GLN A 8 -12.05 -16.23 14.97
CA GLN A 8 -13.03 -15.35 15.61
C GLN A 8 -12.75 -15.09 17.10
N LYS A 9 -12.12 -16.03 17.83
CA LYS A 9 -11.73 -15.82 19.24
C LYS A 9 -10.47 -14.95 19.40
N LYS A 10 -9.59 -14.85 18.40
CA LYS A 10 -8.44 -13.93 18.44
C LYS A 10 -8.82 -12.50 18.05
N LEU A 11 -9.84 -12.31 17.21
CA LEU A 11 -10.42 -11.00 16.93
C LEU A 11 -11.28 -10.45 18.09
N ALA A 12 -11.77 -11.31 18.97
CA ALA A 12 -12.52 -10.89 20.16
C ALA A 12 -11.65 -10.53 21.38
N ALA A 13 -10.32 -10.74 21.32
CA ALA A 13 -9.41 -10.45 22.42
C ALA A 13 -8.69 -9.10 22.31
N LEU A 14 -8.89 -8.35 21.21
CA LEU A 14 -8.38 -6.97 21.04
C LEU A 14 -9.47 -5.89 21.25
N ALA A 15 -10.64 -6.29 21.70
CA ALA A 15 -11.73 -5.37 22.07
C ALA A 15 -11.74 -5.15 23.58
N VAL A 16 -10.61 -4.77 24.18
CA VAL A 16 -10.55 -4.32 25.58
C VAL A 16 -9.95 -2.92 25.59
N ALA A 17 -10.77 -2.04 26.08
CA ALA A 17 -10.57 -0.67 26.51
C ALA A 17 -11.17 0.38 25.55
N GLY A 18 -12.42 0.66 25.73
CA GLY A 18 -13.10 1.79 25.10
C GLY A 18 -14.59 1.55 24.89
N THR A 19 -15.31 1.08 25.93
CA THR A 19 -16.77 1.14 25.93
C THR A 19 -17.22 2.60 26.01
N ILE A 20 -17.20 3.30 24.87
CA ILE A 20 -18.09 4.44 24.68
C ILE A 20 -19.43 3.82 24.25
N GLY A 21 -20.35 3.69 25.19
CA GLY A 21 -21.69 3.24 24.95
C GLY A 21 -22.40 4.19 24.00
N PHE A 22 -22.66 3.75 22.78
CA PHE A 22 -23.61 4.41 21.88
C PHE A 22 -25.03 4.12 22.37
N ALA A 23 -25.52 4.96 23.26
CA ALA A 23 -26.96 5.06 23.53
C ALA A 23 -27.57 5.96 22.45
N ALA A 24 -28.24 5.35 21.49
CA ALA A 24 -29.08 6.06 20.53
C ALA A 24 -30.30 6.64 21.25
N LEU A 25 -30.23 7.91 21.62
CA LEU A 25 -31.37 8.74 21.96
C LEU A 25 -31.21 10.07 21.23
N GLY A 26 -32.11 10.35 20.32
CA GLY A 26 -32.15 11.59 19.55
C GLY A 26 -32.32 12.80 20.48
N THR A 27 -31.22 13.49 20.70
CA THR A 27 -31.15 14.87 21.16
C THR A 27 -30.09 15.55 20.33
N ALA A 28 -30.26 16.81 19.99
CA ALA A 28 -29.29 17.60 19.26
C ALA A 28 -27.87 17.32 19.82
N GLU A 29 -27.05 16.62 19.03
CA GLU A 29 -25.69 16.25 19.41
C GLU A 29 -24.88 17.53 19.56
N ALA A 30 -24.54 17.86 20.79
CA ALA A 30 -23.43 18.76 21.04
C ALA A 30 -22.21 18.14 20.34
N ALA A 31 -21.55 18.87 19.43
CA ALA A 31 -20.40 18.41 18.69
C ALA A 31 -19.41 17.78 19.67
N GLN A 32 -19.19 16.49 19.57
CA GLN A 32 -18.34 15.73 20.48
C GLN A 32 -16.89 16.08 20.16
N ILE A 33 -16.22 16.77 21.07
CA ILE A 33 -14.79 17.05 20.96
C ILE A 33 -14.05 15.75 21.26
N VAL A 34 -13.32 15.25 20.28
CA VAL A 34 -12.50 14.03 20.39
C VAL A 34 -11.04 14.45 20.55
N GLU A 35 -10.48 14.22 21.74
CA GLU A 35 -9.08 14.47 22.00
C GLU A 35 -8.24 13.25 21.56
N LEU A 36 -7.28 13.45 20.66
CA LEU A 36 -6.48 12.38 20.10
C LEU A 36 -4.97 12.68 20.20
N THR A 37 -4.21 11.66 20.55
CA THR A 37 -2.75 11.63 20.34
C THR A 37 -2.43 11.12 18.95
N LEU A 38 -1.20 11.33 18.46
CA LEU A 38 -0.76 10.81 17.16
C LEU A 38 -0.92 9.28 17.09
N GLN A 39 -0.50 8.55 18.12
CA GLN A 39 -0.60 7.10 18.13
C GLN A 39 -2.06 6.61 18.09
N GLN A 40 -2.96 7.23 18.87
CA GLN A 40 -4.40 6.91 18.83
C GLN A 40 -5.01 7.19 17.46
N SER A 41 -4.59 8.27 16.79
CA SER A 41 -5.01 8.62 15.45
C SER A 41 -4.58 7.56 14.42
N ILE A 42 -3.33 7.09 14.51
CA ILE A 42 -2.80 6.02 13.67
C ILE A 42 -3.57 4.73 13.90
N ASP A 43 -3.77 4.30 15.14
CA ASP A 43 -4.49 3.07 15.47
C ASP A 43 -5.94 3.12 14.95
N MET A 44 -6.59 4.27 15.07
CA MET A 44 -7.95 4.50 14.57
C MET A 44 -7.99 4.46 13.03
N ALA A 45 -7.03 5.09 12.34
CA ALA A 45 -6.93 5.05 10.88
C ALA A 45 -6.70 3.62 10.39
N LEU A 46 -5.79 2.87 11.02
CA LEU A 46 -5.51 1.47 10.67
C LEU A 46 -6.74 0.57 10.83
N ALA A 47 -7.63 0.87 11.79
CA ALA A 47 -8.86 0.11 12.01
C ALA A 47 -10.01 0.51 11.07
N ASN A 48 -10.13 1.79 10.73
CA ASN A 48 -11.33 2.33 10.10
C ASN A 48 -11.16 2.72 8.63
N ASN A 49 -9.94 3.03 8.18
CA ASN A 49 -9.68 3.56 6.84
C ASN A 49 -10.22 2.62 5.74
N ARG A 50 -10.88 3.20 4.74
CA ARG A 50 -11.52 2.47 3.65
C ARG A 50 -10.52 1.80 2.71
N THR A 51 -9.41 2.45 2.43
CA THR A 51 -8.36 1.91 1.54
C THR A 51 -7.71 0.66 2.12
N ILE A 52 -7.53 0.61 3.45
CA ILE A 52 -7.03 -0.60 4.13
C ILE A 52 -8.06 -1.73 4.03
N LYS A 53 -9.35 -1.43 4.21
CA LYS A 53 -10.42 -2.43 4.08
C LYS A 53 -10.51 -2.96 2.65
N GLU A 54 -10.39 -2.10 1.65
CA GLU A 54 -10.32 -2.49 0.24
C GLU A 54 -9.12 -3.42 -0.03
N SER A 55 -7.92 -3.03 0.40
CA SER A 55 -6.73 -3.88 0.26
C SER A 55 -6.83 -5.22 1.04
N ALA A 56 -7.57 -5.25 2.15
CA ALA A 56 -7.85 -6.50 2.88
C ALA A 56 -8.80 -7.43 2.10
N GLU A 57 -9.75 -6.89 1.33
CA GLU A 57 -10.58 -7.70 0.42
C GLU A 57 -9.79 -8.19 -0.79
N ASP A 58 -8.83 -7.42 -1.30
CA ASP A 58 -7.89 -7.89 -2.34
C ASP A 58 -7.03 -9.06 -1.82
N GLN A 59 -6.57 -8.98 -0.57
CA GLN A 59 -5.90 -10.10 0.10
C GLN A 59 -6.81 -11.33 0.20
N ALA A 60 -8.09 -11.13 0.59
CA ALA A 60 -9.06 -12.21 0.66
C ALA A 60 -9.32 -12.82 -0.73
N GLN A 61 -9.40 -12.01 -1.78
CA GLN A 61 -9.53 -12.47 -3.15
C GLN A 61 -8.33 -13.35 -3.57
N ALA A 62 -7.10 -12.92 -3.29
CA ALA A 62 -5.89 -13.69 -3.57
C ALA A 62 -5.85 -15.02 -2.78
N TYR A 63 -6.29 -15.02 -1.54
CA TYR A 63 -6.45 -16.24 -0.74
C TYR A 63 -7.42 -17.23 -1.37
N TRP A 64 -8.56 -16.77 -1.88
CA TRP A 64 -9.53 -17.64 -2.53
C TRP A 64 -9.05 -18.11 -3.90
N ALA A 65 -8.32 -17.28 -4.64
CA ALA A 65 -7.67 -17.68 -5.90
C ALA A 65 -6.64 -18.80 -5.68
N HIS A 66 -5.83 -18.72 -4.62
CA HIS A 66 -4.93 -19.82 -4.25
C HIS A 66 -5.71 -21.09 -3.87
N ARG A 67 -6.83 -20.96 -3.13
CA ARG A 67 -7.68 -22.12 -2.82
C ARG A 67 -8.34 -22.71 -4.06
N GLU A 68 -8.76 -21.89 -5.00
CA GLU A 68 -9.28 -22.33 -6.30
C GLU A 68 -8.22 -23.15 -7.06
N ALA A 69 -7.00 -22.59 -7.23
CA ALA A 69 -5.91 -23.28 -7.88
C ALA A 69 -5.63 -24.65 -7.25
N ARG A 70 -5.58 -24.76 -5.94
CA ARG A 70 -5.40 -26.03 -5.22
C ARG A 70 -6.54 -27.03 -5.45
N ARG A 71 -7.77 -26.55 -5.58
CA ARG A 71 -8.92 -27.40 -5.81
C ARG A 71 -9.03 -27.94 -7.23
N GLN A 72 -8.37 -27.29 -8.20
CA GLN A 72 -8.26 -27.78 -9.57
C GLN A 72 -7.52 -29.14 -9.66
N ALA A 73 -6.71 -29.49 -8.66
CA ALA A 73 -6.10 -30.81 -8.53
C ALA A 73 -7.07 -31.90 -8.06
N GLY A 74 -8.27 -31.53 -7.61
CA GLY A 74 -9.26 -32.44 -7.05
C GLY A 74 -10.24 -33.01 -8.10
N PRO A 75 -11.08 -33.97 -7.69
CA PRO A 75 -12.13 -34.50 -8.54
C PRO A 75 -13.22 -33.47 -8.82
N THR A 76 -13.76 -33.50 -10.02
CA THR A 76 -14.94 -32.72 -10.42
C THR A 76 -16.09 -33.67 -10.71
N LEU A 77 -17.27 -33.36 -10.17
CA LEU A 77 -18.53 -34.03 -10.47
C LEU A 77 -19.33 -33.13 -11.40
N SER A 78 -19.66 -33.62 -12.57
CA SER A 78 -20.48 -32.90 -13.54
C SER A 78 -21.70 -33.75 -13.95
N TRP A 79 -22.82 -33.07 -14.15
CA TRP A 79 -24.00 -33.62 -14.79
C TRP A 79 -24.30 -32.82 -16.05
N SER A 80 -24.55 -33.51 -17.13
CA SER A 80 -24.98 -32.92 -18.39
C SER A 80 -26.17 -33.68 -18.95
N ASP A 81 -27.17 -32.95 -19.41
CA ASP A 81 -28.30 -33.46 -20.19
C ASP A 81 -28.28 -32.80 -21.57
N THR A 82 -28.35 -33.64 -22.62
CA THR A 82 -28.34 -33.18 -23.99
C THR A 82 -29.55 -33.73 -24.71
N GLY A 83 -30.52 -32.87 -25.03
CA GLY A 83 -31.65 -33.20 -25.88
C GLY A 83 -31.25 -33.05 -27.35
N THR A 84 -31.40 -34.11 -28.12
CA THR A 84 -31.17 -34.10 -29.57
C THR A 84 -32.49 -34.31 -30.29
N TYR A 85 -32.84 -33.39 -31.16
CA TYR A 85 -33.99 -33.52 -32.07
C TYR A 85 -33.47 -33.69 -33.51
N ALA A 86 -33.71 -34.86 -34.14
CA ALA A 86 -33.26 -35.17 -35.47
C ALA A 86 -34.35 -34.84 -36.52
N LEU A 87 -34.01 -33.95 -37.45
CA LEU A 87 -34.84 -33.61 -38.62
C LEU A 87 -34.37 -34.38 -39.84
N GLY A 88 -35.13 -35.40 -40.31
CA GLY A 88 -34.85 -36.14 -41.54
C GLY A 88 -33.62 -37.01 -41.50
N GLY A 89 -33.42 -37.95 -42.39
CA GLY A 89 -32.19 -38.73 -42.68
C GLY A 89 -31.57 -39.58 -41.52
N TYR A 90 -31.67 -39.13 -40.29
CA TYR A 90 -31.14 -39.83 -39.11
C TYR A 90 -31.98 -41.02 -38.65
N THR A 91 -33.22 -41.11 -39.11
CA THR A 91 -34.17 -42.14 -38.68
C THR A 91 -33.85 -43.53 -39.21
N GLN A 92 -33.15 -43.64 -40.33
CA GLN A 92 -32.82 -44.92 -40.92
C GLN A 92 -31.66 -45.62 -40.18
N ARG A 93 -30.66 -44.85 -39.78
CA ARG A 93 -29.49 -45.36 -39.06
C ARG A 93 -29.77 -45.70 -37.59
N SER A 94 -30.71 -44.99 -36.96
CA SER A 94 -31.15 -45.29 -35.59
C SER A 94 -32.02 -46.54 -35.50
N ALA A 95 -32.74 -46.90 -36.57
CA ALA A 95 -33.48 -48.17 -36.65
C ALA A 95 -32.52 -49.38 -36.78
N GLU A 96 -31.40 -49.25 -37.45
CA GLU A 96 -30.35 -50.28 -37.57
C GLU A 96 -29.56 -50.46 -36.25
N LEU A 97 -29.46 -49.43 -35.42
CA LEU A 97 -28.79 -49.45 -34.12
C LEU A 97 -29.70 -49.89 -32.95
N GLY A 98 -30.87 -50.43 -33.24
CA GLY A 98 -31.63 -51.19 -32.24
C GLY A 98 -32.59 -50.44 -31.35
N GLY A 99 -33.24 -49.33 -31.82
CA GLY A 99 -34.44 -49.10 -31.11
C GLY A 99 -34.90 -47.71 -30.70
N LEU A 100 -34.34 -46.62 -31.16
CA LEU A 100 -34.96 -45.30 -30.95
C LEU A 100 -35.98 -45.02 -32.05
N LYS A 101 -37.24 -45.25 -31.76
CA LYS A 101 -38.36 -44.99 -32.70
C LYS A 101 -38.69 -43.49 -32.87
N ASN A 102 -38.14 -42.63 -32.01
CA ASN A 102 -38.41 -41.19 -31.99
C ASN A 102 -37.28 -40.38 -32.61
N LYS A 103 -37.67 -39.25 -33.21
CA LYS A 103 -36.75 -38.25 -33.77
C LYS A 103 -35.99 -37.43 -32.70
N SER A 104 -36.35 -37.60 -31.45
CA SER A 104 -35.72 -36.94 -30.31
C SER A 104 -35.30 -37.94 -29.28
N TYR A 105 -34.17 -37.67 -28.64
CA TYR A 105 -33.68 -38.42 -27.50
C TYR A 105 -32.92 -37.51 -26.56
N TYR A 106 -32.92 -37.88 -25.29
CA TYR A 106 -32.18 -37.20 -24.25
C TYR A 106 -31.04 -38.09 -23.77
N GLN A 107 -29.82 -37.52 -23.79
CA GLN A 107 -28.64 -38.19 -23.26
C GLN A 107 -28.23 -37.52 -21.95
N ASN A 108 -28.33 -38.26 -20.89
CA ASN A 108 -27.90 -37.86 -19.56
C ASN A 108 -26.56 -38.48 -19.24
N LYS A 109 -25.67 -37.68 -18.63
CA LYS A 109 -24.33 -38.08 -18.28
C LYS A 109 -23.95 -37.51 -16.94
N VAL A 110 -23.63 -38.35 -15.97
CA VAL A 110 -22.95 -37.98 -14.73
C VAL A 110 -21.54 -38.46 -14.80
N SER A 111 -20.58 -37.55 -14.59
CA SER A 111 -19.16 -37.85 -14.73
C SER A 111 -18.40 -37.32 -13.52
N VAL A 112 -17.61 -38.18 -12.91
CA VAL A 112 -16.55 -37.80 -11.97
C VAL A 112 -15.23 -37.86 -12.73
N SER A 113 -14.53 -36.74 -12.85
CA SER A 113 -13.22 -36.68 -13.50
C SER A 113 -12.14 -36.22 -12.51
N PHE A 114 -10.95 -36.78 -12.66
CA PHE A 114 -9.81 -36.52 -11.79
C PHE A 114 -8.53 -36.39 -12.65
N PRO A 115 -7.83 -35.25 -12.60
CA PRO A 115 -6.56 -35.09 -13.30
C PRO A 115 -5.46 -35.82 -12.54
N LEU A 116 -4.97 -36.94 -13.07
CA LEU A 116 -3.89 -37.72 -12.47
C LEU A 116 -2.52 -37.13 -12.72
N TYR A 117 -2.32 -36.56 -13.93
CA TYR A 117 -1.07 -35.93 -14.33
C TYR A 117 -1.34 -34.86 -15.37
N THR A 118 -0.85 -33.66 -15.15
CA THR A 118 -1.08 -32.51 -16.04
C THR A 118 0.22 -31.92 -16.60
N GLY A 119 1.31 -32.72 -16.62
CA GLY A 119 2.61 -32.25 -17.06
C GLY A 119 3.30 -31.22 -16.16
N GLY A 120 2.80 -31.01 -14.95
CA GLY A 120 3.25 -29.96 -14.03
C GLY A 120 2.44 -28.66 -14.13
N ARG A 121 1.37 -28.61 -14.94
CA ARG A 121 0.56 -27.40 -15.11
C ARG A 121 -0.15 -26.99 -13.83
N ILE A 122 -0.83 -27.94 -13.17
CA ILE A 122 -1.60 -27.65 -11.95
C ILE A 122 -0.66 -27.26 -10.81
N GLU A 123 0.43 -27.97 -10.62
CA GLU A 123 1.42 -27.74 -9.58
C GLU A 123 2.01 -26.32 -9.68
N ASN A 124 2.48 -25.94 -10.88
CA ASN A 124 3.02 -24.60 -11.10
C ASN A 124 1.94 -23.50 -11.07
N THR A 125 0.67 -23.83 -11.38
CA THR A 125 -0.45 -22.88 -11.21
C THR A 125 -0.75 -22.64 -9.71
N ILE A 126 -0.65 -23.68 -8.89
CA ILE A 126 -0.80 -23.57 -7.44
C ILE A 126 0.32 -22.71 -6.87
N GLU A 127 1.58 -22.96 -7.25
CA GLU A 127 2.75 -22.16 -6.86
C GLU A 127 2.58 -20.69 -7.26
N ALA A 128 2.16 -20.44 -8.51
CA ALA A 128 1.90 -19.08 -8.97
C ALA A 128 0.80 -18.36 -8.17
N ALA A 129 -0.26 -19.08 -7.81
CA ALA A 129 -1.34 -18.53 -6.99
C ALA A 129 -0.92 -18.31 -5.53
N GLU A 130 -0.06 -19.16 -4.98
CA GLU A 130 0.53 -18.98 -3.65
C GLU A 130 1.40 -17.73 -3.59
N LEU A 131 2.32 -17.56 -4.55
CA LEU A 131 3.14 -16.36 -4.68
C LEU A 131 2.29 -15.08 -4.89
N GLY A 132 1.15 -15.22 -5.58
CA GLY A 132 0.17 -14.14 -5.73
C GLY A 132 -0.50 -13.76 -4.41
N ARG A 133 -0.81 -14.74 -3.55
CA ARG A 133 -1.33 -14.50 -2.20
C ARG A 133 -0.29 -13.78 -1.33
N ASP A 134 0.95 -14.23 -1.36
CA ASP A 134 2.04 -13.62 -0.58
C ASP A 134 2.29 -12.17 -1.02
N ALA A 135 2.20 -11.89 -2.34
CA ALA A 135 2.29 -10.52 -2.85
C ALA A 135 1.11 -9.65 -2.36
N ALA A 136 -0.11 -10.20 -2.26
CA ALA A 136 -1.26 -9.46 -1.74
C ALA A 136 -1.14 -9.17 -0.23
N ASP A 137 -0.60 -10.11 0.56
CA ASP A 137 -0.29 -9.89 1.98
C ASP A 137 0.68 -8.68 2.15
N LEU A 138 1.72 -8.63 1.32
CA LEU A 138 2.72 -7.56 1.31
C LEU A 138 2.14 -6.22 0.82
N THR A 139 1.25 -6.25 -0.16
CA THR A 139 0.55 -5.05 -0.64
C THR A 139 -0.34 -4.44 0.44
N LEU A 140 -1.03 -5.27 1.23
CA LEU A 140 -1.81 -4.80 2.37
C LEU A 140 -0.92 -4.11 3.41
N GLU A 141 0.26 -4.65 3.71
CA GLU A 141 1.20 -4.02 4.63
C GLU A 141 1.74 -2.69 4.08
N ALA A 142 2.07 -2.62 2.78
CA ALA A 142 2.46 -1.37 2.13
C ALA A 142 1.35 -0.30 2.23
N THR A 143 0.09 -0.71 2.04
CA THR A 143 -1.08 0.17 2.20
C THR A 143 -1.19 0.69 3.64
N ARG A 144 -0.97 -0.16 4.65
CA ARG A 144 -0.97 0.25 6.06
C ARG A 144 0.12 1.27 6.36
N GLN A 145 1.34 1.06 5.82
CA GLN A 145 2.44 2.01 5.97
C GLN A 145 2.12 3.37 5.34
N ALA A 146 1.53 3.37 4.14
CA ALA A 146 1.11 4.60 3.47
C ALA A 146 0.01 5.34 4.25
N ILE A 147 -0.98 4.63 4.79
CA ILE A 147 -2.04 5.26 5.61
C ILE A 147 -1.50 5.77 6.95
N LYS A 148 -0.53 5.09 7.56
CA LYS A 148 0.18 5.59 8.75
C LYS A 148 0.88 6.92 8.46
N GLU A 149 1.61 7.01 7.36
CA GLU A 149 2.28 8.24 6.93
C GLU A 149 1.27 9.35 6.66
N GLN A 150 0.23 9.10 5.87
CA GLN A 150 -0.83 10.05 5.55
C GLN A 150 -1.56 10.55 6.81
N THR A 151 -1.82 9.66 7.78
CA THR A 151 -2.43 10.04 9.07
C THR A 151 -1.50 10.94 9.87
N THR A 152 -0.20 10.63 9.88
CA THR A 152 0.83 11.43 10.55
C THR A 152 0.93 12.82 9.94
N GLU A 153 0.94 12.91 8.60
CA GLU A 153 0.95 14.19 7.88
C GLU A 153 -0.27 15.03 8.21
N ALA A 154 -1.48 14.45 8.12
CA ALA A 154 -2.72 15.14 8.43
C ALA A 154 -2.80 15.61 9.89
N TYR A 155 -2.29 14.81 10.83
CA TYR A 155 -2.21 15.19 12.25
C TYR A 155 -1.28 16.39 12.48
N PHE A 156 -0.08 16.37 11.92
CA PHE A 156 0.84 17.50 12.01
C PHE A 156 0.35 18.74 11.26
N GLN A 157 -0.47 18.58 10.24
CA GLN A 157 -1.11 19.69 9.55
C GLN A 157 -2.13 20.41 10.44
N ILE A 158 -2.91 19.69 11.25
CA ILE A 158 -3.79 20.29 12.28
C ILE A 158 -2.96 21.12 13.27
N LEU A 159 -1.85 20.56 13.76
CA LEU A 159 -0.96 21.25 14.69
C LEU A 159 -0.33 22.51 14.07
N GLN A 160 0.07 22.43 12.80
CA GLN A 160 0.58 23.58 12.05
C GLN A 160 -0.44 24.72 12.02
N PHE A 161 -1.66 24.44 11.57
CA PHE A 161 -2.69 25.49 11.44
C PHE A 161 -3.17 25.98 12.78
N ARG A 162 -3.23 25.15 13.83
CA ARG A 162 -3.50 25.59 15.19
C ARG A 162 -2.49 26.65 15.66
N ASN A 163 -1.20 26.39 15.43
CA ASN A 163 -0.15 27.34 15.81
C ASN A 163 -0.19 28.61 14.93
N LEU A 164 -0.55 28.51 13.64
CA LEU A 164 -0.72 29.66 12.77
C LEU A 164 -1.91 30.54 13.18
N ILE A 165 -3.02 29.95 13.65
CA ILE A 165 -4.14 30.71 14.22
C ILE A 165 -3.65 31.49 15.44
N GLN A 166 -2.86 30.87 16.32
CA GLN A 166 -2.34 31.54 17.50
C GLN A 166 -1.46 32.76 17.14
N VAL A 167 -0.53 32.58 16.17
CA VAL A 167 0.32 33.69 15.69
C VAL A 167 -0.52 34.81 15.08
N ASN A 168 -1.47 34.50 14.20
CA ASN A 168 -2.31 35.51 13.57
C ASN A 168 -3.23 36.23 14.58
N LYS A 169 -3.72 35.50 15.60
CA LYS A 169 -4.52 36.10 16.66
C LYS A 169 -3.72 37.06 17.53
N GLU A 170 -2.52 36.66 17.96
CA GLU A 170 -1.60 37.52 18.72
C GLU A 170 -1.24 38.78 17.89
N ALA A 171 -1.02 38.63 16.57
CA ALA A 171 -0.76 39.75 15.68
C ALA A 171 -1.96 40.70 15.57
N VAL A 172 -3.20 40.19 15.44
CA VAL A 172 -4.42 41.04 15.43
C VAL A 172 -4.56 41.80 16.76
N ASP A 173 -4.35 41.12 17.89
CA ASP A 173 -4.44 41.77 19.21
C ASP A 173 -3.38 42.88 19.36
N THR A 174 -2.16 42.63 18.89
CA THR A 174 -1.05 43.59 18.91
C THR A 174 -1.31 44.80 18.00
N LEU A 175 -1.74 44.55 16.76
CA LEU A 175 -2.07 45.64 15.81
C LEU A 175 -3.28 46.44 16.26
N GLN A 176 -4.26 45.84 16.91
CA GLN A 176 -5.38 46.58 17.52
C GLN A 176 -4.88 47.51 18.63
N ALA A 177 -4.03 47.02 19.53
CA ALA A 177 -3.46 47.84 20.60
C ALA A 177 -2.58 48.97 20.02
N HIS A 178 -1.82 48.69 18.95
CA HIS A 178 -1.03 49.69 18.24
C HIS A 178 -1.92 50.77 17.60
N LEU A 179 -3.00 50.39 16.92
CA LEU A 179 -3.97 51.30 16.31
C LEU A 179 -4.62 52.20 17.36
N ASP A 180 -4.96 51.68 18.55
CA ASP A 180 -5.53 52.45 19.65
C ASP A 180 -4.55 53.52 20.17
N ASN A 181 -3.26 53.15 20.24
CA ASN A 181 -2.20 54.09 20.60
C ASN A 181 -2.03 55.21 19.49
N VAL A 182 -1.96 54.83 18.22
CA VAL A 182 -1.87 55.76 17.11
C VAL A 182 -3.09 56.70 17.08
N ASN A 183 -4.30 56.20 17.32
CA ASN A 183 -5.50 57.01 17.44
C ASN A 183 -5.44 58.00 18.63
N ALA A 184 -4.86 57.62 19.75
CA ALA A 184 -4.66 58.52 20.88
C ALA A 184 -3.67 59.64 20.54
N GLN A 185 -2.56 59.30 19.87
CA GLN A 185 -1.56 60.26 19.40
C GLN A 185 -2.11 61.20 18.34
N TYR A 186 -2.96 60.74 17.45
CA TYR A 186 -3.64 61.58 16.44
C TYR A 186 -4.58 62.62 17.12
N ARG A 187 -5.32 62.22 18.14
CA ARG A 187 -6.22 63.12 18.88
C ARG A 187 -5.48 64.29 19.55
N VAL A 188 -4.24 64.05 19.98
CA VAL A 188 -3.40 65.11 20.57
C VAL A 188 -2.51 65.82 19.53
N GLY A 189 -2.61 65.41 18.24
CA GLY A 189 -1.94 66.09 17.10
C GLY A 189 -0.46 65.70 16.91
N THR A 190 0.02 64.62 17.50
CA THR A 190 1.43 64.18 17.37
C THR A 190 1.72 63.31 16.19
N VAL A 191 0.70 62.70 15.55
CA VAL A 191 0.83 61.86 14.34
C VAL A 191 -0.16 62.29 13.25
N ALA A 192 0.13 61.96 12.01
CA ALA A 192 -0.70 62.30 10.85
C ALA A 192 -1.90 61.33 10.72
N LYS A 193 -2.97 61.79 10.03
CA LYS A 193 -4.11 60.96 9.70
C LYS A 193 -3.71 59.75 8.81
N SER A 194 -2.67 59.90 7.96
CA SER A 194 -2.11 58.84 7.16
C SER A 194 -1.67 57.62 8.00
N ASP A 195 -1.11 57.85 9.18
CA ASP A 195 -0.61 56.81 10.07
C ASP A 195 -1.77 55.99 10.66
N VAL A 196 -2.87 56.67 11.03
CA VAL A 196 -4.11 55.99 11.46
C VAL A 196 -4.69 55.12 10.36
N LEU A 197 -4.82 55.67 9.12
CA LEU A 197 -5.37 54.95 7.98
C LEU A 197 -4.51 53.72 7.62
N ARG A 198 -3.20 53.86 7.67
CA ARG A 198 -2.26 52.76 7.41
C ARG A 198 -2.41 51.66 8.47
N SER A 199 -2.43 52.02 9.75
CA SER A 199 -2.63 51.02 10.84
C SER A 199 -3.99 50.32 10.72
N GLN A 200 -5.05 51.04 10.27
CA GLN A 200 -6.35 50.43 10.00
C GLN A 200 -6.31 49.41 8.87
N VAL A 201 -5.61 49.74 7.77
CA VAL A 201 -5.46 48.80 6.64
C VAL A 201 -4.70 47.55 7.06
N GLU A 202 -3.60 47.71 7.84
CA GLU A 202 -2.81 46.57 8.30
C GLU A 202 -3.59 45.67 9.24
N LEU A 203 -4.32 46.24 10.19
CA LEU A 203 -5.22 45.47 11.05
C LEU A 203 -6.26 44.68 10.22
N ALA A 204 -6.85 45.30 9.18
CA ALA A 204 -7.83 44.64 8.33
C ALA A 204 -7.18 43.48 7.52
N ASN A 205 -5.96 43.67 7.01
CA ASN A 205 -5.20 42.60 6.36
C ASN A 205 -4.94 41.42 7.30
N GLN A 206 -4.52 41.71 8.53
CA GLN A 206 -4.21 40.67 9.52
C GLN A 206 -5.47 39.94 10.01
N GLN A 207 -6.61 40.66 10.12
CA GLN A 207 -7.90 39.99 10.39
C GLN A 207 -8.28 39.03 9.25
N GLN A 208 -8.02 39.39 8.00
CA GLN A 208 -8.21 38.50 6.86
C GLN A 208 -7.31 37.26 6.98
N ASN A 209 -6.02 37.42 7.27
CA ASN A 209 -5.09 36.32 7.47
C ASN A 209 -5.54 35.36 8.60
N LEU A 210 -6.13 35.91 9.67
CA LEU A 210 -6.69 35.10 10.76
C LEU A 210 -7.89 34.25 10.28
N VAL A 211 -8.80 34.83 9.47
CA VAL A 211 -9.94 34.13 8.89
C VAL A 211 -9.45 32.99 7.97
N ASP A 212 -8.44 33.27 7.13
CA ASP A 212 -7.86 32.27 6.25
C ASP A 212 -7.17 31.15 7.02
N ALA A 213 -6.47 31.47 8.11
CA ALA A 213 -5.86 30.45 9.00
C ALA A 213 -6.92 29.57 9.69
N GLN A 214 -8.04 30.15 10.12
CA GLN A 214 -9.15 29.39 10.70
C GLN A 214 -9.79 28.45 9.69
N ASN A 215 -10.05 28.93 8.47
CA ASN A 215 -10.58 28.08 7.39
C ASN A 215 -9.63 26.94 7.05
N ASN A 216 -8.33 27.20 6.96
CA ASN A 216 -7.33 26.17 6.69
C ASN A 216 -7.27 25.11 7.81
N TYR A 217 -7.46 25.52 9.06
CA TYR A 217 -7.57 24.58 10.19
C TYR A 217 -8.81 23.68 10.06
N ASP A 218 -9.97 24.25 9.75
CA ASP A 218 -11.20 23.49 9.61
C ASP A 218 -11.10 22.48 8.45
N VAL A 219 -10.50 22.89 7.32
CA VAL A 219 -10.22 21.98 6.18
C VAL A 219 -9.24 20.88 6.58
N ALA A 220 -8.21 21.19 7.36
CA ALA A 220 -7.24 20.17 7.83
C ALA A 220 -7.92 19.17 8.78
N VAL A 221 -8.79 19.61 9.68
CA VAL A 221 -9.58 18.74 10.57
C VAL A 221 -10.51 17.83 9.75
N ALA A 222 -11.22 18.38 8.77
CA ALA A 222 -12.09 17.59 7.89
C ALA A 222 -11.29 16.54 7.07
N THR A 223 -10.11 16.91 6.57
CA THR A 223 -9.20 16.02 5.85
C THR A 223 -8.71 14.89 6.76
N PHE A 224 -8.28 15.23 7.96
CA PHE A 224 -7.86 14.26 8.96
C PHE A 224 -9.00 13.29 9.32
N ASN A 225 -10.19 13.80 9.58
CA ASN A 225 -11.37 12.96 9.86
C ASN A 225 -11.64 11.94 8.76
N ASN A 226 -11.51 12.36 7.50
CA ASN A 226 -11.68 11.46 6.35
C ASN A 226 -10.61 10.35 6.34
N VAL A 227 -9.34 10.67 6.63
CA VAL A 227 -8.24 9.69 6.68
C VAL A 227 -8.43 8.69 7.82
N VAL A 228 -8.81 9.18 9.00
CA VAL A 228 -9.00 8.35 10.20
C VAL A 228 -10.33 7.57 10.15
N GLY A 229 -11.26 7.99 9.29
CA GLY A 229 -12.57 7.35 9.11
C GLY A 229 -13.61 7.84 10.11
N LEU A 230 -13.47 9.07 10.59
CA LEU A 230 -14.47 9.78 11.39
C LEU A 230 -15.43 10.57 10.48
N PRO A 231 -16.62 10.94 10.98
CA PRO A 231 -17.48 11.93 10.30
C PRO A 231 -16.71 13.25 10.09
N THR A 232 -16.88 13.88 8.94
CA THR A 232 -16.12 15.09 8.54
C THR A 232 -16.40 16.31 9.42
N ASP A 233 -17.51 16.32 10.13
CA ASP A 233 -17.97 17.38 11.06
C ASP A 233 -17.54 17.16 12.51
N THR A 234 -16.76 16.09 12.79
CA THR A 234 -16.24 15.82 14.14
C THR A 234 -15.19 16.87 14.51
N ILE A 235 -15.32 17.46 15.68
CA ILE A 235 -14.30 18.37 16.22
C ILE A 235 -13.18 17.55 16.87
N VAL A 236 -11.97 17.71 16.37
CA VAL A 236 -10.79 17.01 16.87
C VAL A 236 -9.86 18.00 17.56
N ASP A 237 -9.43 17.67 18.78
CA ASP A 237 -8.36 18.38 19.48
C ASP A 237 -7.11 17.49 19.54
N ALA A 238 -6.04 17.94 18.91
CA ALA A 238 -4.74 17.25 18.88
C ALA A 238 -3.95 17.61 20.15
N LYS A 239 -3.63 16.60 20.98
CA LYS A 239 -2.99 16.81 22.30
C LYS A 239 -1.53 17.18 22.26
N GLU A 240 -0.85 16.88 21.18
CA GLU A 240 0.59 17.08 21.07
C GLU A 240 0.92 18.47 20.52
N ASP A 241 2.17 18.91 20.71
CA ASP A 241 2.69 20.13 20.13
C ASP A 241 3.76 19.80 19.08
N LEU A 242 3.94 20.72 18.10
CA LEU A 242 5.02 20.62 17.13
C LEU A 242 6.36 20.72 17.85
N SER A 243 7.09 19.63 17.90
CA SER A 243 8.40 19.55 18.54
C SER A 243 9.47 19.05 17.57
N TYR A 244 10.73 19.36 17.90
CA TYR A 244 11.89 18.86 17.17
C TYR A 244 12.59 17.80 18.01
N THR A 245 12.76 16.62 17.43
CA THR A 245 13.59 15.53 17.99
C THR A 245 14.58 15.10 16.94
N LYS A 246 15.88 15.21 17.20
CA LYS A 246 16.92 14.89 16.23
C LYS A 246 16.82 13.44 15.76
N TYR A 247 16.94 13.24 14.45
CA TYR A 247 16.99 11.93 13.81
C TYR A 247 18.45 11.57 13.50
N ASP A 248 18.98 10.50 14.09
CA ASP A 248 20.42 10.19 14.05
C ASP A 248 20.72 8.84 13.39
N ILE A 249 20.13 8.59 12.22
CA ILE A 249 20.40 7.39 11.42
C ILE A 249 21.08 7.83 10.11
N SER A 250 22.15 7.13 9.71
CA SER A 250 22.88 7.45 8.47
C SER A 250 22.14 6.94 7.22
N LEU A 251 22.26 7.67 6.10
CA LEU A 251 21.65 7.30 4.83
C LEU A 251 21.94 5.86 4.38
N PRO A 252 23.18 5.34 4.44
CA PRO A 252 23.45 3.94 4.06
C PRO A 252 22.61 2.93 4.84
N ARG A 253 22.46 3.13 6.15
CA ARG A 253 21.63 2.25 6.99
C ARG A 253 20.15 2.31 6.62
N CYS A 254 19.63 3.51 6.32
CA CYS A 254 18.25 3.66 5.87
C CYS A 254 18.02 2.90 4.56
N THR A 255 18.96 3.00 3.61
CA THR A 255 18.87 2.33 2.31
C THR A 255 18.95 0.81 2.44
N ASP A 256 19.90 0.31 3.24
CA ASP A 256 20.09 -1.11 3.48
C ASP A 256 18.85 -1.73 4.16
N TYR A 257 18.32 -1.03 5.14
CA TYR A 257 17.08 -1.45 5.82
C TYR A 257 15.90 -1.49 4.85
N ALA A 258 15.71 -0.45 4.03
CA ALA A 258 14.62 -0.35 3.08
C ALA A 258 14.62 -1.47 2.04
N LEU A 259 15.79 -1.79 1.46
CA LEU A 259 15.93 -2.86 0.45
C LEU A 259 15.51 -4.24 0.98
N ILE A 260 15.57 -4.43 2.29
CA ILE A 260 15.23 -5.70 2.95
C ILE A 260 13.79 -5.69 3.45
N HIS A 261 13.30 -4.57 3.98
CA HIS A 261 12.06 -4.54 4.76
C HIS A 261 10.88 -3.89 4.02
N ARG A 262 11.12 -3.23 2.90
CA ARG A 262 10.01 -2.64 2.12
C ARG A 262 9.12 -3.72 1.52
N PRO A 263 7.81 -3.72 1.85
CA PRO A 263 6.89 -4.75 1.38
C PRO A 263 6.72 -4.77 -0.15
N ASP A 264 6.78 -3.60 -0.81
CA ASP A 264 6.66 -3.48 -2.27
C ASP A 264 7.83 -4.13 -3.02
N GLY A 265 9.06 -4.01 -2.51
CA GLY A 265 10.23 -4.68 -3.07
C GLY A 265 10.09 -6.21 -3.00
N ILE A 266 9.64 -6.72 -1.85
CA ILE A 266 9.41 -8.16 -1.66
C ILE A 266 8.22 -8.64 -2.51
N ALA A 267 7.16 -7.83 -2.62
CA ALA A 267 6.01 -8.15 -3.47
C ALA A 267 6.41 -8.29 -4.95
N MET A 268 7.33 -7.42 -5.44
CA MET A 268 7.86 -7.54 -6.80
C MET A 268 8.73 -8.79 -6.99
N GLU A 269 9.50 -9.20 -5.98
CA GLU A 269 10.21 -10.49 -6.02
C GLU A 269 9.23 -11.66 -6.14
N ARG A 270 8.13 -11.64 -5.37
CA ARG A 270 7.08 -12.66 -5.47
C ARG A 270 6.36 -12.63 -6.82
N ALA A 271 6.15 -11.44 -7.38
CA ALA A 271 5.57 -11.29 -8.72
C ALA A 271 6.49 -11.85 -9.82
N TRP A 272 7.81 -11.66 -9.73
CA TRP A 272 8.78 -12.27 -10.62
C TRP A 272 8.76 -13.80 -10.51
N LYS A 273 8.83 -14.37 -9.30
CA LYS A 273 8.71 -15.82 -9.07
C LYS A 273 7.37 -16.39 -9.56
N LYS A 274 6.27 -15.66 -9.39
CA LYS A 274 4.96 -16.00 -9.96
C LYS A 274 5.01 -16.10 -11.49
N ALA A 275 5.67 -15.15 -12.15
CA ALA A 275 5.86 -15.21 -13.61
C ALA A 275 6.72 -16.40 -14.02
N GLU A 276 7.73 -16.78 -13.23
CA GLU A 276 8.53 -17.98 -13.45
C GLU A 276 7.69 -19.25 -13.31
N ALA A 277 6.87 -19.37 -12.25
CA ALA A 277 5.95 -20.50 -12.09
C ALA A 277 4.94 -20.58 -13.25
N THR A 278 4.42 -19.43 -13.71
CA THR A 278 3.54 -19.37 -14.87
C THR A 278 4.24 -19.84 -16.15
N MET A 279 5.51 -19.51 -16.35
CA MET A 279 6.31 -20.02 -17.47
C MET A 279 6.53 -21.54 -17.35
N LYS A 280 6.78 -22.06 -16.16
CA LYS A 280 6.87 -23.50 -15.91
C LYS A 280 5.54 -24.20 -16.21
N ALA A 281 4.39 -23.58 -15.86
CA ALA A 281 3.06 -24.08 -16.19
C ALA A 281 2.83 -24.13 -17.71
N ALA A 282 3.27 -23.12 -18.48
CA ALA A 282 3.18 -23.13 -19.95
C ALA A 282 4.01 -24.27 -20.58
N LYS A 283 5.18 -24.60 -20.02
CA LYS A 283 6.00 -25.75 -20.47
C LYS A 283 5.31 -27.09 -20.31
N ALA A 284 4.25 -27.19 -19.50
CA ALA A 284 3.46 -28.41 -19.38
C ALA A 284 2.76 -28.83 -20.69
N GLY A 285 2.57 -27.88 -21.62
CA GLY A 285 2.05 -28.17 -22.96
C GLY A 285 2.89 -29.16 -23.77
N TYR A 286 4.19 -29.27 -23.49
CA TYR A 286 5.08 -30.26 -24.12
C TYR A 286 4.92 -31.69 -23.58
N ARG A 287 4.21 -31.87 -22.48
CA ARG A 287 4.13 -33.13 -21.75
C ARG A 287 2.76 -33.75 -21.91
N PRO A 288 2.67 -35.11 -21.87
CA PRO A 288 1.38 -35.76 -21.86
C PRO A 288 0.56 -35.39 -20.65
N GLN A 289 -0.77 -35.43 -20.78
CA GLN A 289 -1.72 -35.27 -19.69
C GLN A 289 -2.50 -36.57 -19.50
N LEU A 290 -2.77 -36.94 -18.26
CA LEU A 290 -3.48 -38.15 -17.88
C LEU A 290 -4.67 -37.80 -17.02
N ASN A 291 -5.87 -38.14 -17.50
CA ASN A 291 -7.13 -37.96 -16.81
C ASN A 291 -7.80 -39.30 -16.55
N ALA A 292 -8.31 -39.50 -15.35
CA ALA A 292 -9.21 -40.59 -15.03
C ALA A 292 -10.65 -40.05 -14.92
N ALA A 293 -11.61 -40.79 -15.45
CA ALA A 293 -13.02 -40.44 -15.27
C ALA A 293 -13.87 -41.71 -15.09
N VAL A 294 -14.87 -41.61 -14.23
CA VAL A 294 -15.96 -42.56 -14.13
C VAL A 294 -17.23 -41.85 -14.58
N THR A 295 -17.84 -42.42 -15.63
CA THR A 295 -19.02 -41.82 -16.26
C THR A 295 -20.15 -42.81 -16.23
N ARG A 296 -21.30 -42.39 -15.72
CA ARG A 296 -22.57 -43.07 -15.92
C ARG A 296 -23.40 -42.30 -16.96
N SER A 297 -23.82 -42.98 -17.99
CA SER A 297 -24.66 -42.39 -19.04
C SER A 297 -25.92 -43.21 -19.25
N TRP A 298 -27.02 -42.56 -19.48
CA TRP A 298 -28.29 -43.18 -19.86
C TRP A 298 -28.96 -42.31 -20.92
N MET A 299 -29.72 -42.98 -21.79
CA MET A 299 -30.39 -42.36 -22.92
C MET A 299 -31.86 -42.78 -22.92
N GLY A 300 -32.75 -41.85 -23.16
CA GLY A 300 -34.20 -42.08 -23.16
C GLY A 300 -34.95 -41.06 -24.02
N ASP A 301 -36.24 -41.28 -24.18
CA ASP A 301 -37.12 -40.43 -24.94
C ASP A 301 -37.65 -39.22 -24.14
N GLU A 302 -37.39 -39.19 -22.80
CA GLU A 302 -37.86 -38.15 -21.91
C GLU A 302 -36.69 -37.48 -21.15
N PRO A 303 -36.81 -36.16 -20.80
CA PRO A 303 -35.81 -35.49 -19.96
C PRO A 303 -35.71 -36.15 -18.59
N VAL A 304 -34.53 -36.17 -17.99
CA VAL A 304 -34.29 -36.73 -16.64
C VAL A 304 -35.14 -36.10 -15.55
N SER A 305 -35.58 -34.84 -15.76
CA SER A 305 -36.42 -34.16 -14.78
C SER A 305 -37.69 -34.93 -14.38
N THR A 306 -38.13 -35.88 -15.21
CA THR A 306 -39.32 -36.71 -14.94
C THR A 306 -39.00 -38.11 -14.42
N ASN A 307 -37.73 -38.56 -14.44
CA ASN A 307 -37.40 -39.98 -14.17
C ASN A 307 -36.17 -40.19 -13.27
N LEU A 308 -35.86 -39.29 -12.36
CA LEU A 308 -34.76 -39.46 -11.38
C LEU A 308 -34.90 -40.76 -10.50
N GLY A 309 -36.06 -41.43 -10.53
CA GLY A 309 -36.32 -42.66 -9.82
C GLY A 309 -36.56 -43.89 -10.71
N GLY A 310 -36.62 -43.70 -12.05
CA GLY A 310 -36.92 -44.80 -12.99
C GLY A 310 -35.70 -45.24 -13.77
N LEU A 311 -34.85 -46.03 -13.14
CA LEU A 311 -33.74 -46.71 -13.81
C LEU A 311 -34.23 -47.80 -14.79
N GLY A 312 -35.51 -47.83 -15.13
CA GLY A 312 -36.15 -48.91 -15.82
C GLY A 312 -36.48 -48.73 -17.29
N ASN A 313 -36.45 -47.52 -17.85
CA ASN A 313 -36.88 -47.21 -19.22
C ASN A 313 -35.78 -46.61 -20.13
N SER A 314 -34.51 -46.59 -19.69
CA SER A 314 -33.42 -46.16 -20.56
C SER A 314 -33.02 -47.32 -21.49
N ASN A 315 -33.12 -47.10 -22.78
CA ASN A 315 -32.69 -48.05 -23.80
C ASN A 315 -31.18 -48.29 -23.80
N TYR A 316 -30.41 -47.41 -23.18
CA TYR A 316 -28.97 -47.52 -22.95
C TYR A 316 -28.62 -46.95 -21.58
N ASP A 317 -28.23 -47.81 -20.67
CA ASP A 317 -27.68 -47.47 -19.37
C ASP A 317 -26.30 -48.14 -19.21
N GLY A 318 -25.29 -47.35 -18.90
CA GLY A 318 -23.93 -47.85 -18.78
C GLY A 318 -23.05 -47.01 -17.86
N THR A 319 -22.20 -47.72 -17.12
CA THR A 319 -21.11 -47.10 -16.37
C THR A 319 -19.78 -47.48 -16.98
N ALA A 320 -18.94 -46.51 -17.30
CA ALA A 320 -17.60 -46.71 -17.84
C ALA A 320 -16.56 -46.01 -17.00
N GLY A 321 -15.49 -46.72 -16.66
CA GLY A 321 -14.25 -46.13 -16.14
C GLY A 321 -13.32 -45.85 -17.35
N THR A 322 -12.82 -44.62 -17.46
CA THR A 322 -11.90 -44.24 -18.56
C THR A 322 -10.62 -43.68 -17.96
N LEU A 323 -9.51 -44.13 -18.53
CA LEU A 323 -8.19 -43.55 -18.34
C LEU A 323 -7.75 -42.95 -19.67
N GLN A 324 -7.69 -41.65 -19.76
CA GLN A 324 -7.37 -40.96 -21.00
C GLN A 324 -6.03 -40.25 -20.90
N MET A 325 -5.10 -40.59 -21.76
CA MET A 325 -3.86 -39.88 -21.98
C MET A 325 -4.00 -39.04 -23.26
N SER A 326 -3.71 -37.74 -23.16
CA SER A 326 -3.63 -36.84 -24.31
C SER A 326 -2.24 -36.23 -24.38
N TRP A 327 -1.65 -36.20 -25.57
CA TRP A 327 -0.36 -35.58 -25.81
C TRP A 327 -0.33 -34.95 -27.20
N ASN A 328 -0.12 -33.65 -27.26
CA ASN A 328 0.08 -32.93 -28.48
C ASN A 328 1.54 -33.09 -28.94
N ILE A 329 1.81 -34.02 -29.83
CA ILE A 329 3.17 -34.28 -30.34
C ILE A 329 3.60 -33.16 -31.30
N PHE A 330 2.65 -32.62 -32.05
CA PHE A 330 2.86 -31.50 -32.97
C PHE A 330 1.64 -30.59 -32.95
N ASP A 331 1.85 -29.32 -32.65
CA ASP A 331 0.81 -28.28 -32.52
C ASP A 331 1.13 -27.03 -33.35
N ASN A 332 1.93 -27.16 -34.38
CA ASN A 332 2.39 -26.06 -35.22
C ASN A 332 3.10 -24.95 -34.45
N ASN A 333 3.90 -25.32 -33.44
CA ASN A 333 4.66 -24.42 -32.57
C ASN A 333 3.81 -23.49 -31.68
N VAL A 334 2.54 -23.78 -31.45
CA VAL A 334 1.67 -23.00 -30.57
C VAL A 334 2.19 -23.03 -29.11
N THR A 335 2.53 -24.23 -28.62
CA THR A 335 3.12 -24.38 -27.27
C THR A 335 4.45 -23.63 -27.15
N GLU A 336 5.31 -23.69 -28.19
CA GLU A 336 6.57 -22.93 -28.19
C GLU A 336 6.29 -21.40 -28.08
N ALA A 337 5.38 -20.90 -28.91
CA ALA A 337 5.00 -19.47 -28.85
C ALA A 337 4.46 -19.06 -27.48
N GLN A 338 3.63 -19.91 -26.84
CA GLN A 338 3.13 -19.67 -25.47
C GLN A 338 4.25 -19.64 -24.42
N VAL A 339 5.20 -20.57 -24.54
CA VAL A 339 6.36 -20.62 -23.63
C VAL A 339 7.25 -19.38 -23.82
N GLN A 340 7.51 -18.97 -25.08
CA GLN A 340 8.31 -17.76 -25.34
C GLN A 340 7.60 -16.49 -24.84
N GLN A 341 6.27 -16.40 -24.99
CA GLN A 341 5.46 -15.33 -24.44
C GLN A 341 5.57 -15.28 -22.89
N ALA A 342 5.42 -16.42 -22.22
CA ALA A 342 5.55 -16.51 -20.77
C ALA A 342 6.96 -16.18 -20.30
N LYS A 343 8.00 -16.60 -21.05
CA LYS A 343 9.40 -16.27 -20.80
C LYS A 343 9.67 -14.76 -20.96
N ALA A 344 9.08 -14.12 -21.95
CA ALA A 344 9.16 -12.67 -22.11
C ALA A 344 8.46 -11.93 -20.94
N SER A 345 7.31 -12.45 -20.47
CA SER A 345 6.61 -11.91 -19.28
C SER A 345 7.44 -12.06 -18.01
N MET A 346 8.14 -13.19 -17.82
CA MET A 346 9.07 -13.39 -16.70
C MET A 346 10.22 -12.38 -16.73
N ARG A 347 10.86 -12.19 -17.90
CA ARG A 347 11.93 -11.18 -18.05
C ARG A 347 11.42 -9.75 -17.82
N LYS A 348 10.18 -9.45 -18.24
CA LYS A 348 9.55 -8.16 -17.94
C LYS A 348 9.38 -7.96 -16.43
N ALA A 349 8.92 -8.99 -15.71
CA ALA A 349 8.77 -8.94 -14.26
C ALA A 349 10.13 -8.78 -13.55
N GLU A 350 11.19 -9.41 -14.08
CA GLU A 350 12.55 -9.25 -13.59
C GLU A 350 13.05 -7.80 -13.74
N GLN A 351 12.85 -7.17 -14.90
CA GLN A 351 13.22 -5.76 -15.09
C GLN A 351 12.42 -4.84 -14.17
N LYS A 352 11.14 -5.16 -13.92
CA LYS A 352 10.33 -4.39 -12.97
C LYS A 352 10.79 -4.54 -11.53
N LEU A 353 11.34 -5.71 -11.16
CA LEU A 353 11.98 -5.90 -9.86
C LEU A 353 13.21 -4.99 -9.70
N TYR A 354 14.09 -4.94 -10.72
CA TYR A 354 15.25 -4.04 -10.69
C TYR A 354 14.85 -2.56 -10.61
N GLU A 355 13.89 -2.15 -11.44
CA GLU A 355 13.33 -0.79 -11.38
C GLU A 355 12.80 -0.46 -9.97
N THR A 356 12.03 -1.37 -9.37
CA THR A 356 11.51 -1.15 -8.00
C THR A 356 12.63 -1.03 -6.97
N GLN A 357 13.72 -1.80 -7.09
CA GLN A 357 14.87 -1.67 -6.21
C GLN A 357 15.59 -0.32 -6.36
N GLU A 358 15.69 0.19 -7.59
CA GLU A 358 16.25 1.51 -7.89
C GLU A 358 15.34 2.63 -7.34
N ASP A 359 14.02 2.48 -7.52
CA ASP A 359 13.02 3.40 -6.98
C ASP A 359 13.08 3.46 -5.45
N ILE A 360 13.21 2.32 -4.77
CA ILE A 360 13.38 2.25 -3.30
C ILE A 360 14.60 3.06 -2.86
N GLN A 361 15.75 2.88 -3.52
CA GLN A 361 16.96 3.61 -3.19
C GLN A 361 16.80 5.12 -3.41
N LEU A 362 16.12 5.50 -4.50
CA LEU A 362 15.84 6.89 -4.83
C LEU A 362 14.89 7.53 -3.80
N ASP A 363 13.82 6.83 -3.42
CA ASP A 363 12.83 7.31 -2.45
C ASP A 363 13.45 7.55 -1.08
N VAL A 364 14.22 6.57 -0.57
CA VAL A 364 14.94 6.73 0.70
C VAL A 364 15.89 7.91 0.64
N ARG A 365 16.63 8.05 -0.47
CA ARG A 365 17.57 9.15 -0.64
C ARG A 365 16.88 10.51 -0.66
N LYS A 366 15.75 10.63 -1.40
CA LYS A 366 14.94 11.84 -1.43
C LYS A 366 14.40 12.19 -0.04
N ALA A 367 13.77 11.23 0.64
CA ALA A 367 13.20 11.42 1.97
C ALA A 367 14.29 11.85 2.98
N TYR A 368 15.46 11.20 2.96
CA TYR A 368 16.57 11.54 3.82
C TYR A 368 17.13 12.96 3.56
N LEU A 369 17.33 13.34 2.31
CA LEU A 369 17.79 14.69 1.96
C LEU A 369 16.77 15.76 2.34
N ASN A 370 15.47 15.48 2.18
CA ASN A 370 14.40 16.38 2.62
C ASN A 370 14.40 16.55 4.14
N LEU A 371 14.61 15.47 4.89
CA LEU A 371 14.73 15.52 6.34
C LEU A 371 15.92 16.39 6.80
N LEU A 372 17.11 16.18 6.21
CA LEU A 372 18.28 17.00 6.52
C LEU A 372 18.06 18.49 6.20
N ALA A 373 17.46 18.78 5.04
CA ALA A 373 17.14 20.16 4.67
C ALA A 373 16.12 20.78 5.64
N ALA A 374 15.10 20.03 6.04
CA ALA A 374 14.12 20.49 7.02
C ALA A 374 14.76 20.74 8.41
N GLU A 375 15.69 19.88 8.84
CA GLU A 375 16.45 20.07 10.09
C GLU A 375 17.27 21.37 10.08
N GLN A 376 18.01 21.62 8.99
CA GLN A 376 18.78 22.86 8.85
C GLN A 376 17.88 24.10 8.83
N ASN A 377 16.71 23.99 8.18
CA ASN A 377 15.74 25.09 8.12
C ASN A 377 15.17 25.44 9.50
N ILE A 378 14.91 24.46 10.39
CA ILE A 378 14.47 24.72 11.76
C ILE A 378 15.48 25.62 12.47
N HIS A 379 16.76 25.28 12.39
CA HIS A 379 17.80 26.05 13.09
C HIS A 379 17.91 27.48 12.54
N THR A 380 17.89 27.62 11.23
CA THR A 380 17.99 28.93 10.55
C THR A 380 16.76 29.80 10.84
N THR A 381 15.55 29.23 10.76
CA THR A 381 14.31 29.97 10.97
C THR A 381 14.12 30.34 12.44
N LYS A 382 14.60 29.51 13.39
CA LYS A 382 14.58 29.87 14.81
C LYS A 382 15.40 31.11 15.09
N VAL A 383 16.62 31.19 14.57
CA VAL A 383 17.48 32.38 14.70
C VAL A 383 16.80 33.61 14.09
N ALA A 384 16.12 33.43 12.95
CA ALA A 384 15.39 34.53 12.31
C ALA A 384 14.23 35.04 13.17
N VAL A 385 13.50 34.15 13.85
CA VAL A 385 12.43 34.54 14.79
C VAL A 385 13.00 35.33 15.97
N ASP A 386 14.09 34.83 16.58
CA ASP A 386 14.71 35.50 17.74
C ASP A 386 15.21 36.93 17.36
N GLN A 387 15.77 37.08 16.15
CA GLN A 387 16.20 38.39 15.62
C GLN A 387 15.02 39.31 15.27
N ALA A 388 13.97 38.81 14.62
CA ALA A 388 12.80 39.60 14.27
C ALA A 388 12.02 40.06 15.53
N GLN A 389 11.98 39.21 16.55
CA GLN A 389 11.36 39.57 17.84
C GLN A 389 12.09 40.73 18.55
N GLU A 390 13.41 40.72 18.51
CA GLU A 390 14.21 41.82 19.11
C GLU A 390 14.11 43.09 18.24
N ASP A 391 14.10 42.96 16.91
CA ASP A 391 13.92 44.12 16.00
C ASP A 391 12.56 44.79 16.21
N TYR A 392 11.48 44.00 16.29
CA TYR A 392 10.15 44.51 16.62
C TYR A 392 10.12 45.26 17.95
N LYS A 393 10.73 44.71 18.96
CA LYS A 393 10.81 45.34 20.30
C LYS A 393 11.59 46.64 20.25
N ILE A 394 12.70 46.72 19.50
CA ILE A 394 13.47 47.93 19.29
C ILE A 394 12.64 48.99 18.55
N ALA A 395 11.94 48.59 17.47
CA ALA A 395 11.08 49.47 16.69
C ALA A 395 9.96 50.10 17.56
N GLN A 396 9.33 49.28 18.41
CA GLN A 396 8.29 49.71 19.33
C GLN A 396 8.81 50.72 20.38
N VAL A 397 10.00 50.47 20.95
CA VAL A 397 10.62 51.39 21.91
C VAL A 397 11.02 52.72 21.23
N ARG A 398 11.60 52.65 20.00
CA ARG A 398 11.95 53.86 19.24
C ARG A 398 10.73 54.70 18.86
N TYR A 399 9.63 54.04 18.47
CA TYR A 399 8.38 54.72 18.20
C TYR A 399 7.79 55.39 19.43
N SER A 400 7.76 54.72 20.56
CA SER A 400 7.26 55.27 21.80
C SER A 400 8.11 56.43 22.32
N ALA A 401 9.43 56.45 22.05
CA ALA A 401 10.35 57.55 22.36
C ALA A 401 10.29 58.71 21.33
N GLY A 402 9.47 58.58 20.27
CA GLY A 402 9.33 59.61 19.25
C GLY A 402 10.50 59.73 18.25
N VAL A 403 11.40 58.72 18.21
CA VAL A 403 12.58 58.68 17.31
C VAL A 403 12.45 57.62 16.21
N GLY A 404 11.34 56.90 16.14
CA GLY A 404 10.96 55.96 15.11
C GLY A 404 9.65 56.35 14.42
N THR A 405 9.37 55.76 13.28
CA THR A 405 8.13 56.00 12.54
C THR A 405 7.10 54.91 12.80
N ASN A 406 5.81 55.16 12.56
CA ASN A 406 4.75 54.13 12.55
C ASN A 406 5.05 53.03 11.54
N LEU A 407 5.65 53.36 10.41
CA LEU A 407 6.05 52.39 9.36
C LEU A 407 7.10 51.40 9.87
N ASP A 408 8.12 51.88 10.64
CA ASP A 408 9.16 50.99 11.19
C ASP A 408 8.58 49.93 12.09
N VAL A 409 7.57 50.27 12.91
CA VAL A 409 6.90 49.32 13.80
C VAL A 409 6.11 48.28 13.02
N MET A 410 5.34 48.73 12.00
CA MET A 410 4.52 47.81 11.18
C MET A 410 5.39 46.89 10.35
N ASP A 411 6.47 47.40 9.73
CA ASP A 411 7.39 46.56 8.94
C ASP A 411 8.11 45.51 9.83
N ALA A 412 8.49 45.90 11.05
CA ALA A 412 9.11 44.98 12.00
C ALA A 412 8.13 43.89 12.49
N GLU A 413 6.85 44.27 12.71
CA GLU A 413 5.80 43.34 13.11
C GLU A 413 5.48 42.34 12.00
N ASP A 414 5.32 42.83 10.77
CA ASP A 414 5.07 41.98 9.60
C ASP A 414 6.22 40.97 9.41
N LYS A 415 7.47 41.43 9.60
CA LYS A 415 8.65 40.58 9.58
C LYS A 415 8.64 39.50 10.66
N LEU A 416 8.20 39.84 11.88
CA LEU A 416 8.07 38.90 12.98
C LEU A 416 7.01 37.82 12.67
N ILE A 417 5.83 38.22 12.20
CA ILE A 417 4.76 37.30 11.80
C ILE A 417 5.25 36.36 10.70
N GLN A 418 5.92 36.89 9.68
CA GLN A 418 6.47 36.10 8.58
C GLN A 418 7.51 35.07 9.06
N THR A 419 8.43 35.47 9.96
CA THR A 419 9.45 34.56 10.48
C THR A 419 8.86 33.47 11.38
N GLN A 420 7.88 33.81 12.24
CA GLN A 420 7.15 32.84 13.06
C GLN A 420 6.39 31.83 12.21
N THR A 421 5.67 32.29 11.17
CA THR A 421 4.98 31.44 10.20
C THR A 421 5.95 30.50 9.50
N THR A 422 7.12 30.99 9.10
CA THR A 422 8.16 30.19 8.45
C THR A 422 8.74 29.14 9.41
N TYR A 423 8.94 29.48 10.67
CA TYR A 423 9.43 28.55 11.69
C TYR A 423 8.43 27.41 11.99
N ILE A 424 7.14 27.74 12.16
CA ILE A 424 6.07 26.74 12.33
C ILE A 424 6.02 25.80 11.11
N THR A 425 6.13 26.36 9.91
CA THR A 425 6.17 25.57 8.67
C THR A 425 7.42 24.70 8.59
N ALA A 426 8.57 25.14 9.08
CA ALA A 426 9.78 24.34 9.15
C ALA A 426 9.63 23.15 10.13
N LEU A 427 9.02 23.36 11.29
CA LEU A 427 8.72 22.29 12.25
C LEU A 427 7.75 21.25 11.66
N TYR A 428 6.70 21.70 10.99
CA TYR A 428 5.77 20.83 10.28
C TYR A 428 6.50 19.98 9.24
N LYS A 429 7.27 20.63 8.34
CA LYS A 429 8.04 19.94 7.29
C LYS A 429 9.03 18.91 7.84
N TYR A 430 9.65 19.20 8.97
CA TYR A 430 10.55 18.25 9.60
C TYR A 430 9.81 17.00 10.06
N ASN A 431 8.71 17.15 10.80
CA ASN A 431 7.94 16.02 11.31
C ASN A 431 7.31 15.17 10.18
N THR A 432 6.83 15.82 9.12
CA THR A 432 6.30 15.10 7.94
C THR A 432 7.42 14.42 7.13
N SER A 433 8.60 15.07 6.97
CA SER A 433 9.75 14.45 6.32
C SER A 433 10.28 13.25 7.11
N LYS A 434 10.20 13.27 8.44
CA LYS A 434 10.54 12.12 9.28
C LYS A 434 9.56 10.96 9.02
N ALA A 435 8.25 11.22 9.01
CA ALA A 435 7.25 10.21 8.71
C ALA A 435 7.40 9.63 7.29
N ALA A 436 7.72 10.49 6.31
CA ALA A 436 7.99 10.07 4.93
C ALA A 436 9.25 9.20 4.84
N LEU A 437 10.31 9.49 5.62
CA LEU A 437 11.49 8.62 5.68
C LEU A 437 11.17 7.28 6.34
N ASP A 438 10.39 7.26 7.42
CA ASP A 438 9.95 6.04 8.08
C ASP A 438 9.15 5.14 7.13
N GLN A 439 8.26 5.73 6.32
CA GLN A 439 7.51 5.02 5.26
C GLN A 439 8.44 4.56 4.12
N ALA A 440 9.36 5.41 3.67
CA ALA A 440 10.33 5.06 2.62
C ALA A 440 11.27 3.92 3.05
N MET A 441 11.57 3.79 4.33
CA MET A 441 12.32 2.65 4.89
C MET A 441 11.47 1.39 5.03
N GLY A 442 10.15 1.49 4.99
CA GLY A 442 9.26 0.35 5.18
C GLY A 442 9.18 -0.12 6.64
N LEU A 443 9.12 0.83 7.59
CA LEU A 443 8.97 0.48 9.00
C LEU A 443 7.66 -0.30 9.23
N LYS A 444 7.80 -1.46 9.86
CA LYS A 444 6.72 -2.39 10.13
C LYS A 444 5.52 -1.71 10.83
N VAL A 445 4.32 -2.05 10.39
CA VAL A 445 3.08 -1.70 11.08
C VAL A 445 2.46 -2.94 11.72
N ASP A 446 2.19 -4.00 10.95
CA ASP A 446 1.54 -5.22 11.45
C ASP A 446 2.26 -6.48 10.99
N LEU A 447 2.65 -6.57 9.72
CA LEU A 447 3.22 -7.75 9.10
C LEU A 447 4.74 -7.80 9.29
N ASP A 448 5.24 -8.88 9.89
CA ASP A 448 6.67 -9.17 9.89
C ASP A 448 7.10 -9.76 8.54
N VAL A 449 7.74 -8.91 7.72
CA VAL A 449 8.22 -9.30 6.40
C VAL A 449 9.38 -10.31 6.44
N ALA A 450 10.05 -10.44 7.59
CA ALA A 450 11.15 -11.40 7.76
C ALA A 450 10.73 -12.86 7.54
N LYS A 451 9.44 -13.19 7.72
CA LYS A 451 8.91 -14.52 7.43
C LYS A 451 9.09 -14.94 5.97
N TYR A 452 9.07 -13.98 5.03
CA TYR A 452 9.23 -14.26 3.60
C TYR A 452 10.69 -14.51 3.20
N TYR A 453 11.66 -14.12 4.03
CA TYR A 453 13.07 -14.40 3.80
C TYR A 453 13.49 -15.78 4.32
N LYS A 454 12.89 -16.27 5.40
CA LYS A 454 13.20 -17.60 5.95
C LYS A 454 12.88 -18.72 4.96
N GLU A 455 11.84 -18.55 4.16
CA GLU A 455 11.46 -19.50 3.10
C GLU A 455 12.35 -19.37 1.85
N ALA A 456 12.95 -18.20 1.61
CA ALA A 456 13.82 -17.94 0.46
C ALA A 456 15.29 -18.36 0.70
N ILE A 457 15.72 -18.54 1.95
CA ILE A 457 17.10 -18.92 2.30
C ILE A 457 17.36 -20.41 2.01
N ASP A 458 16.34 -21.25 1.94
CA ASP A 458 16.49 -22.69 1.68
C ASP A 458 16.67 -23.05 0.18
N GLU A 459 16.44 -22.11 -0.76
CA GLU A 459 16.61 -22.35 -2.19
C GLU A 459 17.58 -21.35 -2.84
N THR A 460 18.83 -21.75 -2.96
CA THR A 460 19.85 -21.35 -3.97
C THR A 460 19.81 -19.90 -4.52
N ILE A 461 19.56 -18.92 -3.70
CA ILE A 461 19.90 -17.52 -3.99
C ILE A 461 21.33 -17.29 -3.49
N PRO A 462 22.25 -16.73 -4.30
CA PRO A 462 23.61 -16.48 -3.86
C PRO A 462 23.60 -15.65 -2.59
N VAL A 463 24.19 -16.22 -1.56
CA VAL A 463 24.39 -15.75 -0.18
C VAL A 463 24.11 -14.26 -0.01
N ARG A 464 22.90 -13.91 0.45
CA ARG A 464 22.74 -12.67 1.20
C ARG A 464 23.43 -12.89 2.54
N PRO A 465 24.27 -11.97 3.02
CA PRO A 465 24.85 -12.09 4.35
C PRO A 465 23.69 -12.29 5.34
N SER A 466 23.87 -13.21 6.28
CA SER A 466 22.91 -13.50 7.35
C SER A 466 22.69 -12.20 8.13
N LEU A 467 21.61 -11.51 7.79
CA LEU A 467 21.15 -10.36 8.55
C LEU A 467 20.63 -10.90 9.87
N ASP A 468 21.19 -10.38 10.94
CA ASP A 468 20.68 -10.64 12.28
C ASP A 468 19.23 -10.17 12.34
N THR A 469 18.29 -11.13 12.34
CA THR A 469 16.86 -10.88 12.37
C THR A 469 16.38 -10.27 13.69
N SER A 470 17.30 -9.96 14.61
CA SER A 470 17.04 -9.23 15.85
C SER A 470 16.84 -7.71 15.67
N MET A 471 17.05 -7.19 14.45
CA MET A 471 16.74 -5.79 14.13
C MET A 471 15.21 -5.59 13.96
N ASN A 472 14.49 -5.65 15.04
CA ASN A 472 13.18 -5.00 15.13
C ASN A 472 13.40 -3.52 15.44
N LEU A 473 13.73 -2.71 14.43
CA LEU A 473 13.61 -1.26 14.56
C LEU A 473 12.10 -0.97 14.64
N THR A 474 11.62 -0.67 15.83
CA THR A 474 10.28 -0.11 16.02
C THR A 474 10.31 1.36 15.62
N ALA A 475 9.16 1.98 15.40
CA ALA A 475 9.08 3.44 15.19
C ALA A 475 9.71 4.22 16.36
N GLU A 476 9.71 3.65 17.58
CA GLU A 476 10.37 4.19 18.77
C GLU A 476 11.90 4.12 18.65
N ASP A 477 12.46 3.02 18.12
CA ASP A 477 13.90 2.85 17.92
C ASP A 477 14.44 3.80 16.84
N ALA A 478 13.63 4.16 15.86
CA ALA A 478 13.97 5.16 14.84
C ALA A 478 13.97 6.60 15.38
N GLY A 479 13.24 6.86 16.46
CA GLY A 479 13.08 8.20 17.08
C GLY A 479 13.90 8.42 18.34
N VAL A 480 14.45 7.37 18.95
CA VAL A 480 15.28 7.47 20.15
C VAL A 480 16.74 7.60 19.76
N ALA A 481 17.39 8.67 20.24
CA ALA A 481 18.82 8.93 20.07
C ALA A 481 19.72 7.96 20.90
N SER A 482 19.41 6.68 20.86
CA SER A 482 20.32 5.65 21.35
C SER A 482 20.99 5.03 20.13
N PRO A 483 22.33 5.05 20.04
CA PRO A 483 23.02 4.35 18.98
C PRO A 483 22.77 2.86 19.21
N VAL A 484 21.82 2.29 18.47
CA VAL A 484 21.79 0.86 18.27
C VAL A 484 23.06 0.56 17.47
N ILE A 485 24.10 0.19 18.18
CA ILE A 485 25.34 -0.30 17.57
C ILE A 485 25.01 -1.66 16.98
N VAL A 486 24.49 -1.62 15.78
CA VAL A 486 24.39 -2.81 14.97
C VAL A 486 25.79 -3.14 14.51
N HIS A 487 26.43 -4.04 15.21
CA HIS A 487 27.62 -4.71 14.70
C HIS A 487 27.16 -5.63 13.55
N LEU A 488 27.13 -5.06 12.33
CA LEU A 488 27.18 -5.89 11.13
C LEU A 488 28.58 -6.51 11.10
N PRO A 489 28.75 -7.83 11.22
CA PRO A 489 30.05 -8.45 11.05
C PRO A 489 30.49 -8.22 9.61
N ASN A 490 31.51 -7.40 9.38
CA ASN A 490 32.27 -7.21 8.13
C ASN A 490 31.50 -7.46 6.82
N ALA A 491 30.27 -7.00 6.71
CA ALA A 491 29.55 -7.02 5.46
C ALA A 491 30.16 -5.93 4.56
N GLU A 492 30.78 -6.34 3.49
CA GLU A 492 31.07 -5.49 2.35
C GLU A 492 29.80 -4.67 2.06
N ARG A 493 29.96 -3.39 1.75
CA ARG A 493 28.84 -2.45 1.58
C ARG A 493 27.81 -3.09 0.64
N PRO A 494 26.50 -3.12 1.00
CA PRO A 494 25.46 -3.70 0.13
C PRO A 494 25.42 -3.09 -1.28
N SER A 495 25.87 -1.84 -1.44
CA SER A 495 26.14 -1.24 -2.75
C SER A 495 27.18 -2.03 -3.56
N ASP A 496 28.20 -2.59 -2.91
CA ASP A 496 29.22 -3.37 -3.58
C ASP A 496 28.70 -4.79 -3.86
N THR A 497 27.84 -5.33 -3.02
CA THR A 497 27.20 -6.65 -3.24
C THR A 497 26.09 -6.58 -4.30
N VAL A 498 25.31 -5.51 -4.32
CA VAL A 498 24.30 -5.25 -5.36
C VAL A 498 24.99 -4.91 -6.68
N MET A 499 26.04 -4.07 -6.66
CA MET A 499 26.84 -3.78 -7.86
C MET A 499 27.66 -4.99 -8.31
N ALA A 500 28.16 -5.83 -7.42
CA ALA A 500 28.78 -7.10 -7.76
C ALA A 500 27.75 -8.09 -8.34
N GLY A 501 26.52 -8.12 -7.81
CA GLY A 501 25.42 -8.90 -8.35
C GLY A 501 24.98 -8.42 -9.74
N ILE A 502 24.88 -7.10 -9.93
CA ILE A 502 24.58 -6.47 -11.23
C ILE A 502 25.72 -6.67 -12.20
N SER A 503 26.96 -6.56 -11.74
CA SER A 503 28.18 -6.79 -12.55
C SER A 503 28.28 -8.27 -12.93
N ALA A 504 28.02 -9.21 -12.01
CA ALA A 504 28.01 -10.65 -12.30
C ALA A 504 26.85 -11.05 -13.22
N ALA A 505 25.69 -10.40 -13.10
CA ALA A 505 24.55 -10.59 -14.01
C ALA A 505 24.84 -10.01 -15.41
N LYS A 506 25.49 -8.83 -15.48
CA LYS A 506 25.97 -8.26 -16.76
C LYS A 506 27.01 -9.15 -17.44
N ILE A 507 27.97 -9.66 -16.70
CA ILE A 507 29.01 -10.56 -17.23
C ILE A 507 28.38 -11.88 -17.71
N LYS A 508 27.41 -12.43 -16.99
CA LYS A 508 26.67 -13.62 -17.44
C LYS A 508 25.80 -13.33 -18.65
N LEU A 509 25.20 -12.14 -18.76
CA LEU A 509 24.41 -11.74 -19.91
C LEU A 509 25.30 -11.54 -21.16
N GLN A 510 26.45 -10.90 -21.00
CA GLN A 510 27.44 -10.75 -22.08
C GLN A 510 27.99 -12.11 -22.54
N ALA A 511 28.36 -12.98 -21.61
CA ALA A 511 28.82 -14.33 -21.95
C ALA A 511 27.72 -15.18 -22.62
N ALA A 512 26.45 -14.97 -22.28
CA ALA A 512 25.34 -15.64 -22.95
C ALA A 512 25.05 -15.05 -24.35
N GLN A 513 25.28 -13.75 -24.56
CA GLN A 513 25.19 -13.11 -25.87
C GLN A 513 26.33 -13.54 -26.79
N GLU A 514 27.56 -13.55 -26.30
CA GLU A 514 28.74 -14.04 -27.02
C GLU A 514 28.62 -15.53 -27.39
N ALA A 515 28.04 -16.36 -26.50
CA ALA A 515 27.77 -17.76 -26.80
C ALA A 515 26.63 -17.94 -27.83
N GLN A 516 25.66 -17.03 -27.88
CA GLN A 516 24.63 -17.03 -28.92
C GLN A 516 25.14 -16.53 -30.27
N GLU A 517 26.01 -15.53 -30.28
CA GLU A 517 26.67 -15.05 -31.50
C GLU A 517 27.62 -16.10 -32.06
N ALA A 518 28.43 -16.77 -31.24
CA ALA A 518 29.30 -17.85 -31.63
C ALA A 518 28.53 -19.09 -32.13
N ALA A 519 27.33 -19.36 -31.60
CA ALA A 519 26.46 -20.42 -32.07
C ALA A 519 25.75 -20.06 -33.40
N ALA A 520 25.53 -18.76 -33.63
CA ALA A 520 24.98 -18.27 -34.90
C ALA A 520 26.05 -18.29 -36.03
N GLU A 521 27.30 -17.87 -35.70
CA GLU A 521 28.43 -17.97 -36.65
C GLU A 521 28.82 -19.43 -36.98
N ALA A 522 28.60 -20.38 -36.09
CA ALA A 522 28.86 -21.79 -36.34
C ALA A 522 27.73 -22.48 -37.16
N ALA A 523 26.59 -21.79 -37.33
CA ALA A 523 25.45 -22.28 -38.10
C ALA A 523 25.34 -21.69 -39.55
N GLU A 524 26.18 -20.69 -39.88
CA GLU A 524 26.48 -20.24 -41.23
C GLU A 524 27.70 -20.98 -41.80
#